data_44e34c6aed95dca5a24d5a9c5dd7dd81
#
_entry.id   44e34c6aed95dca5a24d5a9c5dd7dd81
#
_cell.length_a   1.000
_cell.length_b   1.000
_cell.length_c   1.000
_cell.angle_alpha   90.00
_cell.angle_beta   90.00
_cell.angle_gamma   90.00
#
_symmetry.space_group_name_H-M   'P 1'
#
loop_
_entity.id
_entity.type
_entity.pdbx_description
1 polymer ?
#
loop_
_entity_poly.entity_id
_entity_poly.type
_entity_poly.pdbx_seq_one_letter_code
_entity_poly.pdbx_strand_id
1 'polypeptide(L)'
;MIYNVAQLLKDAPGTTMDVELDSDDALDLREGEADLVGPVTGHIRMHRTNQGVYVDGVVETSVRLECTRCLRPFTETLTFPLREEFYPVINVTTGAPVDGPHDADAFAIDQHHQVDLREPIRQALVLALPMKPLHSDDCAGLCPHCGKDLNDGPCDCPPEEEDSRMSVLRDLFAQAGENSQN
;
A
#
# COMPACT_ATOMS: atom_id res chain seq x y z
N MET A 1 -5.39 4.32 16.48
CA MET A 1 -5.66 5.26 15.37
C MET A 1 -7.14 5.64 15.32
N ILE A 2 -7.72 6.00 16.49
CA ILE A 2 -9.15 6.36 16.63
C ILE A 2 -9.26 7.84 16.99
N TYR A 3 -10.07 8.59 16.27
CA TYR A 3 -10.21 10.04 16.40
C TYR A 3 -11.66 10.43 16.62
N ASN A 4 -11.92 11.31 17.61
CA ASN A 4 -13.27 11.82 17.85
C ASN A 4 -13.55 13.03 16.95
N VAL A 5 -14.59 12.93 16.14
CA VAL A 5 -14.99 13.95 15.17
C VAL A 5 -16.32 14.64 15.53
N ALA A 6 -16.79 14.47 16.79
CA ALA A 6 -18.07 15.03 17.23
C ALA A 6 -18.16 16.56 17.04
N GLN A 7 -17.08 17.30 17.26
CA GLN A 7 -17.04 18.73 17.04
C GLN A 7 -17.07 19.06 15.56
N LEU A 8 -16.27 18.37 14.75
CA LEU A 8 -16.23 18.56 13.30
C LEU A 8 -17.61 18.29 12.66
N LEU A 9 -18.32 17.27 13.14
CA LEU A 9 -19.67 16.95 12.66
C LEU A 9 -20.72 18.04 13.00
N LYS A 10 -20.51 18.83 14.07
CA LYS A 10 -21.38 19.96 14.45
C LYS A 10 -21.08 21.22 13.66
N ASP A 11 -19.87 21.35 13.14
CA ASP A 11 -19.43 22.51 12.39
C ASP A 11 -20.05 22.53 10.98
N ALA A 12 -19.96 23.68 10.32
CA ALA A 12 -20.45 23.83 8.95
C ALA A 12 -19.67 22.96 7.96
N PRO A 13 -20.32 22.45 6.91
CA PRO A 13 -19.61 21.79 5.81
C PRO A 13 -18.49 22.67 5.26
N GLY A 14 -17.31 22.05 5.01
CA GLY A 14 -16.09 22.72 4.62
C GLY A 14 -15.12 23.02 5.77
N THR A 15 -15.54 22.86 7.03
CA THR A 15 -14.63 22.93 8.19
C THR A 15 -13.64 21.78 8.13
N THR A 16 -12.40 22.02 8.57
CA THR A 16 -11.32 21.02 8.56
C THR A 16 -10.73 20.84 9.95
N MET A 17 -10.18 19.64 10.18
CA MET A 17 -9.41 19.29 11.36
C MET A 17 -8.15 18.58 10.92
N ASP A 18 -6.98 19.08 11.30
CA ASP A 18 -5.69 18.46 11.03
C ASP A 18 -5.29 17.54 12.20
N VAL A 19 -4.74 16.39 11.86
CA VAL A 19 -4.30 15.36 12.81
C VAL A 19 -2.94 14.84 12.40
N GLU A 20 -2.01 14.82 13.35
CA GLU A 20 -0.75 14.08 13.20
C GLU A 20 -0.99 12.62 13.58
N LEU A 21 -0.66 11.74 12.69
CA LEU A 21 -0.68 10.30 12.89
C LEU A 21 0.74 9.88 13.33
N ASP A 22 0.84 9.33 14.52
CA ASP A 22 2.06 8.71 15.06
C ASP A 22 1.60 7.58 15.97
N SER A 23 1.64 6.36 15.45
CA SER A 23 1.05 5.22 16.15
C SER A 23 1.89 3.96 15.94
N ASP A 24 2.20 3.31 17.06
CA ASP A 24 2.74 1.95 17.12
C ASP A 24 1.61 0.90 17.14
N ASP A 25 0.34 1.31 17.01
CA ASP A 25 -0.77 0.38 16.97
C ASP A 25 -0.59 -0.60 15.78
N ALA A 26 -0.68 -1.89 16.08
CA ALA A 26 -0.65 -2.90 15.05
C ALA A 26 -1.85 -2.72 14.09
N LEU A 27 -1.56 -2.66 12.81
CA LEU A 27 -2.58 -2.88 11.80
C LEU A 27 -2.89 -4.38 11.76
N ASP A 28 -4.17 -4.73 11.68
CA ASP A 28 -4.61 -6.13 11.58
C ASP A 28 -4.34 -6.65 10.15
N LEU A 29 -3.04 -6.82 9.84
CA LEU A 29 -2.59 -7.35 8.57
C LEU A 29 -2.86 -8.85 8.52
N ARG A 30 -3.42 -9.30 7.39
CA ARG A 30 -3.67 -10.72 7.16
C ARG A 30 -2.37 -11.44 6.82
N GLU A 31 -2.34 -12.74 7.08
CA GLU A 31 -1.22 -13.57 6.70
C GLU A 31 -0.90 -13.42 5.20
N GLY A 32 0.34 -13.03 4.88
CA GLY A 32 0.81 -12.82 3.51
C GLY A 32 0.62 -11.40 2.95
N GLU A 33 0.03 -10.46 3.70
CA GLU A 33 -0.06 -9.06 3.24
C GLU A 33 1.28 -8.34 3.37
N ALA A 34 1.78 -8.13 4.58
CA ALA A 34 3.10 -7.55 4.85
C ALA A 34 3.45 -7.67 6.33
N ASP A 35 4.72 -7.55 6.68
CA ASP A 35 5.18 -7.41 8.05
C ASP A 35 5.54 -5.95 8.33
N LEU A 36 4.78 -5.27 9.20
CA LEU A 36 5.15 -3.95 9.69
C LEU A 36 6.38 -4.03 10.59
N VAL A 37 7.35 -3.15 10.37
CA VAL A 37 8.59 -3.07 11.16
C VAL A 37 8.85 -1.67 11.73
N GLY A 38 7.94 -0.74 11.53
CA GLY A 38 8.01 0.62 12.03
C GLY A 38 6.64 1.20 12.39
N PRO A 39 6.60 2.37 13.03
CA PRO A 39 5.36 3.08 13.33
C PRO A 39 4.65 3.48 12.04
N VAL A 40 3.35 3.71 12.16
CA VAL A 40 2.54 4.33 11.12
C VAL A 40 2.48 5.83 11.42
N THR A 41 3.09 6.63 10.55
CA THR A 41 3.17 8.09 10.71
C THR A 41 2.52 8.80 9.55
N GLY A 42 2.13 10.05 9.74
CA GLY A 42 1.56 10.84 8.66
C GLY A 42 0.86 12.10 9.11
N HIS A 43 0.44 12.90 8.12
CA HIS A 43 -0.38 14.07 8.32
C HIS A 43 -1.74 13.87 7.63
N ILE A 44 -2.80 13.92 8.42
CA ILE A 44 -4.16 13.64 7.99
C ILE A 44 -5.01 14.89 8.16
N ARG A 45 -5.76 15.25 7.13
CA ARG A 45 -6.78 16.29 7.18
C ARG A 45 -8.17 15.70 7.04
N MET A 46 -9.03 16.01 7.98
CA MET A 46 -10.42 15.59 8.00
C MET A 46 -11.29 16.77 7.60
N HIS A 47 -12.11 16.60 6.57
CA HIS A 47 -13.00 17.63 6.04
C HIS A 47 -14.45 17.30 6.34
N ARG A 48 -15.18 18.22 6.90
CA ARG A 48 -16.63 18.11 7.06
C ARG A 48 -17.33 18.21 5.72
N THR A 49 -17.95 17.15 5.24
CA THR A 49 -18.79 17.11 4.04
C THR A 49 -20.27 17.27 4.41
N ASN A 50 -21.17 17.32 3.43
CA ASN A 50 -22.62 17.35 3.72
C ASN A 50 -23.11 16.03 4.33
N GLN A 51 -22.45 14.91 4.04
CA GLN A 51 -22.90 13.56 4.41
C GLN A 51 -22.09 12.96 5.57
N GLY A 52 -20.86 13.39 5.76
CA GLY A 52 -19.95 12.79 6.75
C GLY A 52 -18.65 13.54 6.91
N VAL A 53 -17.57 12.81 6.94
CA VAL A 53 -16.20 13.31 7.05
C VAL A 53 -15.33 12.67 5.96
N TYR A 54 -14.75 13.48 5.10
CA TYR A 54 -13.76 13.05 4.14
C TYR A 54 -12.37 13.19 4.76
N VAL A 55 -11.61 12.12 4.71
CA VAL A 55 -10.24 12.02 5.22
C VAL A 55 -9.28 12.06 4.04
N ASP A 56 -8.32 12.98 4.07
CA ASP A 56 -7.26 13.11 3.07
C ASP A 56 -5.92 13.29 3.77
N GLY A 57 -4.90 12.58 3.29
CA GLY A 57 -3.57 12.70 3.87
C GLY A 57 -2.53 11.81 3.20
N VAL A 58 -1.33 11.86 3.76
CA VAL A 58 -0.21 11.01 3.36
C VAL A 58 0.26 10.24 4.58
N VAL A 59 0.38 8.94 4.41
CA VAL A 59 0.81 8.00 5.44
C VAL A 59 2.14 7.37 5.03
N GLU A 60 3.01 7.19 5.99
CA GLU A 60 4.31 6.54 5.83
C GLU A 60 4.47 5.43 6.88
N THR A 61 5.01 4.30 6.45
CA THR A 61 5.41 3.20 7.34
C THR A 61 6.49 2.36 6.70
N SER A 62 7.21 1.56 7.51
CA SER A 62 8.21 0.62 7.04
C SER A 62 7.69 -0.81 7.10
N VAL A 63 7.91 -1.56 6.02
CA VAL A 63 7.49 -2.95 5.89
C VAL A 63 8.68 -3.84 5.57
N ARG A 64 8.61 -5.09 6.05
CA ARG A 64 9.54 -6.13 5.66
C ARG A 64 8.98 -6.87 4.45
N LEU A 65 9.79 -6.92 3.40
CA LEU A 65 9.48 -7.58 2.14
C LEU A 65 10.55 -8.63 1.81
N GLU A 66 10.24 -9.51 0.89
CA GLU A 66 11.18 -10.48 0.33
C GLU A 66 11.43 -10.15 -1.14
N CYS A 67 12.69 -10.08 -1.54
CA CYS A 67 13.07 -9.81 -2.93
C CYS A 67 12.63 -10.95 -3.84
N THR A 68 11.84 -10.65 -4.88
CA THR A 68 11.32 -11.65 -5.82
C THR A 68 12.39 -12.33 -6.67
N ARG A 69 13.62 -11.77 -6.75
CA ARG A 69 14.72 -12.35 -7.53
C ARG A 69 15.65 -13.22 -6.71
N CYS A 70 16.05 -12.79 -5.51
CA CYS A 70 17.06 -13.50 -4.71
C CYS A 70 16.52 -14.00 -3.36
N LEU A 71 15.24 -13.79 -3.05
CA LEU A 71 14.56 -14.21 -1.83
C LEU A 71 15.15 -13.63 -0.54
N ARG A 72 15.99 -12.61 -0.65
CA ARG A 72 16.58 -11.91 0.50
C ARG A 72 15.53 -11.02 1.14
N PRO A 73 15.31 -11.10 2.46
CA PRO A 73 14.46 -10.14 3.16
C PRO A 73 15.11 -8.76 3.21
N PHE A 74 14.30 -7.72 3.06
CA PHE A 74 14.72 -6.33 3.19
C PHE A 74 13.59 -5.48 3.77
N THR A 75 13.91 -4.28 4.22
CA THR A 75 12.94 -3.31 4.73
C THR A 75 12.80 -2.18 3.71
N GLU A 76 11.56 -1.82 3.43
CA GLU A 76 11.23 -0.70 2.55
C GLU A 76 10.28 0.25 3.28
N THR A 77 10.52 1.55 3.12
CA THR A 77 9.61 2.59 3.61
C THR A 77 8.65 2.96 2.50
N LEU A 78 7.36 2.80 2.78
CA LEU A 78 6.28 3.10 1.85
C LEU A 78 5.59 4.39 2.27
N THR A 79 5.40 5.28 1.30
CA THR A 79 4.61 6.50 1.45
C THR A 79 3.42 6.41 0.51
N PHE A 80 2.21 6.55 1.05
CA PHE A 80 0.99 6.36 0.26
C PHE A 80 -0.11 7.34 0.68
N PRO A 81 -1.01 7.72 -0.26
CA PRO A 81 -2.14 8.57 0.05
C PRO A 81 -3.22 7.79 0.79
N LEU A 82 -3.86 8.43 1.76
CA LEU A 82 -5.10 7.99 2.38
C LEU A 82 -6.21 8.93 1.94
N ARG A 83 -7.29 8.40 1.32
CA ARG A 83 -8.42 9.18 0.81
C ARG A 83 -9.69 8.38 0.97
N GLU A 84 -10.45 8.67 2.05
CA GLU A 84 -11.64 7.90 2.39
C GLU A 84 -12.76 8.79 2.93
N GLU A 85 -14.00 8.41 2.69
CA GLU A 85 -15.16 9.09 3.23
C GLU A 85 -15.84 8.23 4.31
N PHE A 86 -16.12 8.87 5.44
CA PHE A 86 -16.74 8.25 6.61
C PHE A 86 -18.14 8.82 6.83
N TYR A 87 -19.09 7.95 7.11
CA TYR A 87 -20.50 8.30 7.27
C TYR A 87 -20.99 8.06 8.69
N PRO A 88 -21.65 9.03 9.33
CA PRO A 88 -22.15 8.87 10.69
C PRO A 88 -23.33 7.89 10.74
N VAL A 89 -23.29 6.96 11.71
CA VAL A 89 -24.43 6.06 11.97
C VAL A 89 -25.54 6.71 12.80
N ILE A 90 -25.20 7.80 13.50
CA ILE A 90 -26.17 8.60 14.27
C ILE A 90 -25.94 10.10 14.02
N ASN A 91 -27.02 10.86 14.13
CA ASN A 91 -26.95 12.32 14.06
C ASN A 91 -26.30 12.88 15.33
N VAL A 92 -25.25 13.67 15.21
CA VAL A 92 -24.46 14.22 16.33
C VAL A 92 -25.26 15.14 17.27
N THR A 93 -26.37 15.73 16.78
CA THR A 93 -27.19 16.68 17.56
C THR A 93 -28.40 16.00 18.19
N THR A 94 -29.05 15.11 17.44
CA THR A 94 -30.31 14.49 17.88
C THR A 94 -30.13 13.10 18.46
N GLY A 95 -28.99 12.43 18.19
CA GLY A 95 -28.77 11.02 18.53
C GLY A 95 -29.60 10.03 17.71
N ALA A 96 -30.40 10.51 16.76
CA ALA A 96 -31.22 9.66 15.92
C ALA A 96 -30.34 8.88 14.92
N PRO A 97 -30.71 7.63 14.57
CA PRO A 97 -30.04 6.90 13.49
C PRO A 97 -30.08 7.70 12.19
N VAL A 98 -29.00 7.61 11.41
CA VAL A 98 -28.91 8.20 10.08
C VAL A 98 -28.81 7.05 9.08
N ASP A 99 -29.64 7.10 8.02
CA ASP A 99 -29.49 6.18 6.91
C ASP A 99 -28.20 6.56 6.15
N GLY A 100 -27.16 5.76 6.34
CA GLY A 100 -25.90 5.88 5.61
C GLY A 100 -25.99 5.34 4.19
N PRO A 101 -24.91 5.43 3.42
CA PRO A 101 -24.85 4.76 2.12
C PRO A 101 -25.09 3.26 2.31
N HIS A 102 -25.86 2.67 1.38
CA HIS A 102 -26.15 1.22 1.38
C HIS A 102 -24.96 0.38 0.89
N ASP A 103 -23.77 0.99 0.79
CA ASP A 103 -22.55 0.32 0.40
C ASP A 103 -21.97 -0.44 1.61
N ALA A 104 -21.80 -1.75 1.46
CA ALA A 104 -21.26 -2.60 2.53
C ALA A 104 -19.79 -2.27 2.86
N ASP A 105 -19.10 -1.59 1.94
CA ASP A 105 -17.68 -1.23 2.08
C ASP A 105 -17.49 0.21 2.60
N ALA A 106 -18.57 0.95 2.87
CA ALA A 106 -18.51 2.30 3.40
C ALA A 106 -17.99 2.33 4.84
N PHE A 107 -17.02 3.19 5.12
CA PHE A 107 -16.51 3.39 6.47
C PHE A 107 -17.51 4.18 7.34
N ALA A 108 -17.72 3.71 8.56
CA ALA A 108 -18.66 4.29 9.48
C ALA A 108 -17.98 5.16 10.56
N ILE A 109 -18.61 6.28 10.90
CA ILE A 109 -18.35 7.00 12.15
C ILE A 109 -19.29 6.38 13.19
N ASP A 110 -18.73 5.81 14.25
CA ASP A 110 -19.47 5.05 15.24
C ASP A 110 -20.46 5.90 16.06
N GLN A 111 -21.21 5.24 16.95
CA GLN A 111 -22.17 5.91 17.86
C GLN A 111 -21.50 6.85 18.89
N HIS A 112 -20.18 6.80 19.06
CA HIS A 112 -19.39 7.69 19.89
C HIS A 112 -18.74 8.81 19.08
N HIS A 113 -19.11 8.94 17.80
CA HIS A 113 -18.56 9.89 16.84
C HIS A 113 -17.04 9.70 16.63
N GLN A 114 -16.60 8.44 16.57
CA GLN A 114 -15.21 8.07 16.36
C GLN A 114 -14.99 7.56 14.95
N VAL A 115 -13.90 8.01 14.34
CA VAL A 115 -13.34 7.53 13.09
C VAL A 115 -12.18 6.61 13.42
N ASP A 116 -12.23 5.37 12.93
CA ASP A 116 -11.12 4.41 13.05
C ASP A 116 -10.39 4.32 11.72
N LEU A 117 -9.13 4.76 11.69
CA LEU A 117 -8.29 4.79 10.50
C LEU A 117 -7.53 3.48 10.24
N ARG A 118 -7.60 2.49 11.13
CA ARG A 118 -6.79 1.26 11.01
C ARG A 118 -7.10 0.48 9.73
N GLU A 119 -8.37 0.21 9.48
CA GLU A 119 -8.77 -0.55 8.30
C GLU A 119 -8.53 0.22 6.98
N PRO A 120 -8.88 1.51 6.85
CA PRO A 120 -8.52 2.30 5.67
C PRO A 120 -7.01 2.34 5.40
N ILE A 121 -6.20 2.54 6.45
CA ILE A 121 -4.73 2.55 6.31
C ILE A 121 -4.23 1.18 5.88
N ARG A 122 -4.76 0.07 6.45
CA ARG A 122 -4.42 -1.29 6.02
C ARG A 122 -4.69 -1.50 4.53
N GLN A 123 -5.88 -1.10 4.06
CA GLN A 123 -6.25 -1.23 2.64
C GLN A 123 -5.34 -0.39 1.74
N ALA A 124 -5.07 0.86 2.11
CA ALA A 124 -4.18 1.74 1.37
C ALA A 124 -2.73 1.20 1.33
N LEU A 125 -2.24 0.65 2.45
CA LEU A 125 -0.92 0.00 2.53
C LEU A 125 -0.84 -1.20 1.57
N VAL A 126 -1.83 -2.10 1.59
CA VAL A 126 -1.85 -3.28 0.72
C VAL A 126 -1.81 -2.88 -0.75
N LEU A 127 -2.52 -1.81 -1.13
CA LEU A 127 -2.49 -1.28 -2.49
C LEU A 127 -1.16 -0.61 -2.86
N ALA A 128 -0.42 -0.10 -1.87
CA ALA A 128 0.88 0.54 -2.05
C ALA A 128 2.05 -0.46 -2.13
N LEU A 129 1.84 -1.72 -1.75
CA LEU A 129 2.87 -2.75 -1.84
C LEU A 129 3.31 -2.96 -3.29
N PRO A 130 4.62 -3.00 -3.58
CA PRO A 130 5.10 -3.25 -4.92
C PRO A 130 4.76 -4.68 -5.36
N MET A 131 4.22 -4.84 -6.58
CA MET A 131 3.92 -6.18 -7.15
C MET A 131 5.17 -7.04 -7.34
N LYS A 132 6.34 -6.44 -7.45
CA LYS A 132 7.65 -7.12 -7.59
C LYS A 132 8.66 -6.43 -6.68
N PRO A 133 8.64 -6.72 -5.38
CA PRO A 133 9.61 -6.12 -4.47
C PRO A 133 11.03 -6.57 -4.83
N LEU A 134 11.95 -5.62 -4.91
CA LEU A 134 13.37 -5.85 -5.19
C LEU A 134 14.20 -5.13 -4.13
N HIS A 135 15.14 -5.82 -3.51
CA HIS A 135 16.05 -5.17 -2.55
C HIS A 135 17.03 -4.20 -3.23
N SER A 136 17.22 -4.34 -4.54
CA SER A 136 18.00 -3.46 -5.42
C SER A 136 17.52 -3.63 -6.86
N ASP A 137 17.48 -2.53 -7.63
CA ASP A 137 17.14 -2.56 -9.05
C ASP A 137 18.09 -3.47 -9.86
N ASP A 138 19.37 -3.49 -9.44
CA ASP A 138 20.45 -4.29 -10.07
C ASP A 138 20.56 -5.71 -9.49
N CYS A 139 19.54 -6.19 -8.75
CA CYS A 139 19.57 -7.52 -8.17
C CYS A 139 19.82 -8.59 -9.24
N ALA A 140 20.92 -9.33 -9.10
CA ALA A 140 21.29 -10.41 -10.02
C ALA A 140 20.44 -11.69 -9.85
N GLY A 141 19.72 -11.81 -8.72
CA GLY A 141 18.84 -12.96 -8.44
C GLY A 141 19.60 -14.20 -8.01
N LEU A 142 18.90 -15.33 -8.08
CA LEU A 142 19.47 -16.66 -7.82
C LEU A 142 19.86 -17.36 -9.11
N CYS A 143 20.91 -18.16 -9.05
CA CYS A 143 21.27 -19.04 -10.17
C CYS A 143 20.14 -20.08 -10.39
N PRO A 144 19.63 -20.24 -11.63
CA PRO A 144 18.54 -21.18 -11.91
C PRO A 144 18.96 -22.65 -11.74
N HIS A 145 20.26 -22.96 -11.76
CA HIS A 145 20.78 -24.32 -11.65
C HIS A 145 21.07 -24.73 -10.20
N CYS A 146 21.77 -23.88 -9.43
CA CYS A 146 22.23 -24.25 -8.09
C CYS A 146 21.61 -23.43 -6.96
N GLY A 147 20.81 -22.41 -7.26
CA GLY A 147 20.17 -21.56 -6.24
C GLY A 147 21.13 -20.59 -5.53
N LYS A 148 22.42 -20.50 -5.95
CA LYS A 148 23.37 -19.54 -5.36
C LYS A 148 22.89 -18.10 -5.62
N ASP A 149 22.98 -17.24 -4.61
CA ASP A 149 22.74 -15.82 -4.77
C ASP A 149 23.86 -15.19 -5.65
N LEU A 150 23.47 -14.70 -6.83
CA LEU A 150 24.41 -14.13 -7.80
C LEU A 150 24.87 -12.71 -7.40
N ASN A 151 24.22 -12.09 -6.41
CA ASN A 151 24.70 -10.84 -5.83
C ASN A 151 25.99 -11.02 -5.01
N ASP A 152 26.24 -12.25 -4.51
CA ASP A 152 27.46 -12.60 -3.77
C ASP A 152 28.59 -13.09 -4.68
N GLY A 153 28.37 -13.05 -6.01
CA GLY A 153 29.34 -13.41 -7.03
C GLY A 153 28.89 -14.58 -7.92
N PRO A 154 29.59 -14.80 -9.04
CA PRO A 154 29.24 -15.82 -10.03
C PRO A 154 29.27 -17.23 -9.43
N CYS A 155 28.54 -18.15 -10.04
CA CYS A 155 28.62 -19.58 -9.78
C CYS A 155 29.39 -20.31 -10.89
N ASP A 156 29.78 -21.55 -10.61
CA ASP A 156 30.52 -22.41 -11.57
C ASP A 156 29.58 -23.26 -12.44
N CYS A 157 28.29 -22.96 -12.46
CA CYS A 157 27.30 -23.65 -13.29
C CYS A 157 27.55 -23.35 -14.79
N PRO A 158 27.27 -24.29 -15.67
CA PRO A 158 27.29 -24.00 -17.10
C PRO A 158 26.24 -22.91 -17.42
N PRO A 159 26.54 -22.07 -18.43
CA PRO A 159 25.55 -21.10 -18.91
C PRO A 159 24.25 -21.81 -19.34
N GLU A 160 23.13 -21.15 -19.17
CA GLU A 160 21.83 -21.69 -19.57
C GLU A 160 21.85 -22.01 -21.08
N GLU A 161 21.55 -23.26 -21.43
CA GLU A 161 21.44 -23.65 -22.86
C GLU A 161 20.16 -22.96 -23.40
N GLU A 162 20.34 -22.23 -24.49
CA GLU A 162 19.21 -21.59 -25.16
C GLU A 162 18.18 -22.65 -25.62
N ASP A 163 16.90 -22.46 -25.26
CA ASP A 163 15.84 -23.34 -25.76
C ASP A 163 15.77 -23.24 -27.29
N SER A 164 16.09 -24.34 -27.95
CA SER A 164 16.11 -24.45 -29.41
C SER A 164 14.75 -24.03 -30.04
N ARG A 165 13.66 -24.15 -29.33
CA ARG A 165 12.32 -23.71 -29.79
C ARG A 165 12.20 -22.20 -29.90
N MET A 166 13.04 -21.44 -29.18
CA MET A 166 13.05 -19.97 -29.21
C MET A 166 14.06 -19.40 -30.24
N SER A 167 14.81 -20.24 -30.93
CA SER A 167 15.81 -19.81 -31.93
C SER A 167 15.19 -18.94 -33.04
N VAL A 168 13.96 -19.24 -33.47
CA VAL A 168 13.23 -18.46 -34.49
C VAL A 168 12.96 -17.04 -34.05
N LEU A 169 12.63 -16.83 -32.77
CA LEU A 169 12.41 -15.49 -32.20
C LEU A 169 13.73 -14.69 -32.14
N ARG A 170 14.83 -15.33 -31.75
CA ARG A 170 16.13 -14.69 -31.74
C ARG A 170 16.53 -14.20 -33.16
N ASP A 171 16.34 -15.04 -34.18
CA ASP A 171 16.64 -14.69 -35.57
C ASP A 171 15.78 -13.53 -36.07
N LEU A 172 14.51 -13.46 -35.67
CA LEU A 172 13.62 -12.34 -35.97
C LEU A 172 14.08 -11.04 -35.29
N PHE A 173 14.50 -11.09 -34.02
CA PHE A 173 15.02 -9.91 -33.31
C PHE A 173 16.36 -9.42 -33.92
N ALA A 174 17.22 -10.31 -34.33
CA ALA A 174 18.48 -9.95 -35.01
C ALA A 174 18.20 -9.19 -36.33
N GLN A 175 17.26 -9.67 -37.14
CA GLN A 175 16.85 -9.02 -38.39
C GLN A 175 16.16 -7.67 -38.18
N ALA A 176 15.35 -7.53 -37.10
CA ALA A 176 14.69 -6.28 -36.77
C ALA A 176 15.68 -5.19 -36.32
N GLY A 177 16.76 -5.57 -35.62
CA GLY A 177 17.82 -4.64 -35.20
C GLY A 177 18.62 -4.07 -36.36
N GLU A 178 18.86 -4.84 -37.44
CA GLU A 178 19.57 -4.39 -38.63
C GLU A 178 18.74 -3.39 -39.48
N ASN A 179 17.41 -3.53 -39.47
CA ASN A 179 16.51 -2.64 -40.22
C ASN A 179 16.30 -1.28 -39.55
N SER A 180 16.66 -1.10 -38.28
CA SER A 180 16.52 0.18 -37.56
C SER A 180 17.70 1.13 -37.73
N GLN A 181 18.75 0.76 -38.47
CA GLN A 181 19.95 1.58 -38.68
C GLN A 181 20.08 2.14 -40.11
N ASN A 182 19.02 2.06 -40.91
CA ASN A 182 19.06 2.57 -42.31
C ASN A 182 18.06 3.73 -42.50
#